data_05711d724efc818843b68c0ced688c3c
#
_entry.id   05711d724efc818843b68c0ced688c3c
#
_cell.length_a   1.000
_cell.length_b   1.000
_cell.length_c   1.000
_cell.angle_alpha   90.00
_cell.angle_beta   90.00
_cell.angle_gamma   90.00
#
_symmetry.space_group_name_H-M   'P 1'
#
loop_
_entity.id
_entity.type
_entity.pdbx_description
1 polymer ?
#
loop_
_entity_poly.entity_id
_entity_poly.type
_entity_poly.pdbx_seq_one_letter_code
_entity_poly.pdbx_strand_id
1 'polypeptide(L)'
;MANQIALILGVGADNGIGGALCKRAAQDGYHVVAVGRTEEKLRKIVGVINNNGGNASFLVVDLTKEPEIVSLFMEIDNMNEELAFVCYNAGNAFRC
;
A
#
# COMPACT_ATOMS: atom_id res chain seq x y z
N MET A 1 -14.16 -16.22 -0.31
CA MET A 1 -13.23 -15.90 0.80
C MET A 1 -13.08 -14.39 0.92
N ALA A 2 -13.05 -13.89 2.14
CA ALA A 2 -12.81 -12.46 2.34
C ALA A 2 -11.36 -12.14 1.98
N ASN A 3 -11.16 -11.07 1.22
CA ASN A 3 -9.82 -10.61 0.90
C ASN A 3 -9.20 -9.97 2.13
N GLN A 4 -7.89 -10.09 2.23
CA GLN A 4 -7.13 -9.46 3.29
C GLN A 4 -6.26 -8.36 2.72
N ILE A 5 -6.22 -7.22 3.40
CA ILE A 5 -5.47 -6.05 2.96
C ILE A 5 -4.05 -6.10 3.52
N ALA A 6 -3.07 -5.92 2.64
CA ALA A 6 -1.70 -5.60 3.02
C ALA A 6 -1.51 -4.10 2.79
N LEU A 7 -1.42 -3.34 3.86
CA LEU A 7 -1.29 -1.88 3.79
C LEU A 7 0.19 -1.52 3.84
N ILE A 8 0.70 -0.96 2.75
CA ILE A 8 2.11 -0.62 2.61
C ILE A 8 2.26 0.90 2.57
N LEU A 9 2.83 1.47 3.62
CA LEU A 9 2.99 2.91 3.77
C LEU A 9 4.38 3.37 3.33
N GLY A 10 4.45 4.53 2.72
CA GLY A 10 5.71 5.11 2.27
C GLY A 10 6.20 4.54 0.95
N VAL A 11 5.29 4.08 0.11
CA VAL A 11 5.61 3.54 -1.21
C VAL A 11 6.04 4.68 -2.14
N GLY A 12 7.00 4.40 -3.02
CA GLY A 12 7.51 5.40 -3.94
C GLY A 12 8.78 6.08 -3.47
N ALA A 13 9.34 5.67 -2.34
CA ALA A 13 10.65 6.12 -1.89
C ALA A 13 11.73 5.65 -2.86
N ASP A 14 12.86 6.38 -2.90
CA ASP A 14 13.91 6.14 -3.88
C ASP A 14 14.59 4.78 -3.74
N ASN A 15 14.49 4.14 -2.58
CA ASN A 15 15.10 2.83 -2.35
C ASN A 15 14.37 1.67 -3.05
N GLY A 16 13.16 1.89 -3.54
CA GLY A 16 12.38 0.86 -4.25
C GLY A 16 11.87 -0.28 -3.38
N ILE A 17 12.12 -0.27 -2.09
CA ILE A 17 11.71 -1.35 -1.18
C ILE A 17 10.20 -1.45 -1.10
N GLY A 18 9.50 -0.30 -1.07
CA GLY A 18 8.04 -0.27 -1.00
C GLY A 18 7.39 -0.96 -2.18
N GLY A 19 7.90 -0.69 -3.39
CA GLY A 19 7.37 -1.33 -4.60
C GLY A 19 7.61 -2.83 -4.61
N ALA A 20 8.79 -3.26 -4.18
CA ALA A 20 9.11 -4.70 -4.12
C ALA A 20 8.21 -5.41 -3.11
N LEU A 21 7.96 -4.78 -1.96
CA LEU A 21 7.10 -5.35 -0.92
C LEU A 21 5.65 -5.45 -1.41
N CYS A 22 5.16 -4.45 -2.12
CA CYS A 22 3.82 -4.49 -2.71
C CYS A 22 3.67 -5.66 -3.67
N LYS A 23 4.66 -5.87 -4.53
CA LYS A 23 4.63 -6.98 -5.50
C LYS A 23 4.63 -8.33 -4.79
N ARG A 24 5.44 -8.47 -3.73
CA ARG A 24 5.50 -9.73 -2.97
C ARG A 24 4.18 -10.01 -2.26
N ALA A 25 3.59 -9.01 -1.61
CA ALA A 25 2.32 -9.17 -0.93
C ALA A 25 1.21 -9.56 -1.92
N ALA A 26 1.22 -8.97 -3.11
CA ALA A 26 0.26 -9.32 -4.15
C ALA A 26 0.43 -10.77 -4.61
N GLN A 27 1.68 -11.25 -4.74
CA GLN A 27 1.95 -12.63 -5.08
C GLN A 27 1.45 -13.60 -4.02
N ASP A 28 1.45 -13.18 -2.77
CA ASP A 28 0.95 -13.98 -1.66
C ASP A 28 -0.58 -13.94 -1.52
N GLY A 29 -1.26 -13.24 -2.43
CA GLY A 29 -2.72 -13.24 -2.49
C GLY A 29 -3.41 -12.12 -1.76
N TYR A 30 -2.68 -11.15 -1.22
CA TYR A 30 -3.28 -10.02 -0.52
C TYR A 30 -3.81 -8.96 -1.49
N HIS A 31 -4.85 -8.24 -1.05
CA HIS A 31 -5.22 -6.99 -1.68
C HIS A 31 -4.25 -5.91 -1.18
N VAL A 32 -3.33 -5.48 -2.03
CA VAL A 32 -2.31 -4.51 -1.65
C VAL A 32 -2.88 -3.10 -1.74
N VAL A 33 -2.75 -2.33 -0.66
CA VAL A 33 -3.06 -0.91 -0.68
C VAL A 33 -1.75 -0.16 -0.50
N ALA A 34 -1.28 0.45 -1.59
CA ALA A 34 -0.03 1.19 -1.60
C ALA A 34 -0.30 2.65 -1.26
N VAL A 35 0.42 3.18 -0.28
CA VAL A 35 0.22 4.54 0.22
C VAL A 35 1.53 5.32 0.11
N GLY A 36 1.43 6.51 -0.45
CA GLY A 36 2.59 7.39 -0.60
C GLY A 36 2.14 8.78 -1.01
N ARG A 37 3.10 9.66 -1.29
CA ARG A 37 2.82 11.06 -1.64
C ARG A 37 2.78 11.32 -3.13
N THR A 38 3.37 10.44 -3.95
CA THR A 38 3.52 10.68 -5.38
C THR A 38 2.60 9.74 -6.16
N GLU A 39 1.50 10.26 -6.64
CA GLU A 39 0.49 9.48 -7.35
C GLU A 39 1.07 8.70 -8.53
N GLU A 40 1.93 9.33 -9.31
CA GLU A 40 2.54 8.71 -10.50
C GLU A 40 3.26 7.40 -10.15
N LYS A 41 4.06 7.42 -9.08
CA LYS A 41 4.81 6.24 -8.66
C LYS A 41 3.87 5.14 -8.16
N LEU A 42 2.85 5.51 -7.41
CA LEU A 42 1.85 4.58 -6.90
C LEU A 42 1.08 3.93 -8.05
N ARG A 43 0.64 4.73 -9.00
CA ARG A 43 -0.10 4.26 -10.16
C ARG A 43 0.70 3.24 -10.96
N LYS A 44 1.99 3.50 -11.13
CA LYS A 44 2.89 2.60 -11.85
C LYS A 44 2.99 1.24 -11.17
N ILE A 45 3.20 1.24 -9.86
CA ILE A 45 3.33 0.01 -9.06
C ILE A 45 2.03 -0.79 -9.10
N VAL A 46 0.91 -0.13 -8.87
CA VAL A 46 -0.41 -0.77 -8.90
C VAL A 46 -0.72 -1.32 -10.29
N GLY A 47 -0.36 -0.59 -11.34
CA GLY A 47 -0.56 -1.04 -12.71
C GLY A 47 0.20 -2.33 -13.01
N VAL A 48 1.45 -2.41 -12.59
CA VAL A 48 2.27 -3.61 -12.77
C VAL A 48 1.65 -4.80 -12.04
N ILE A 49 1.22 -4.61 -10.80
CA ILE A 49 0.61 -5.68 -10.00
C ILE A 49 -0.68 -6.19 -10.66
N ASN A 50 -1.56 -5.28 -11.05
CA ASN A 50 -2.84 -5.65 -11.64
C ASN A 50 -2.67 -6.31 -13.01
N ASN A 51 -1.70 -5.87 -13.79
CA ASN A 51 -1.38 -6.48 -15.09
C ASN A 51 -0.83 -7.91 -14.94
N ASN A 52 -0.27 -8.23 -13.79
CA ASN A 52 0.26 -9.57 -13.51
C ASN A 52 -0.74 -10.47 -12.77
N GLY A 53 -2.01 -10.06 -12.73
CA GLY A 53 -3.06 -10.86 -12.11
C GLY A 53 -3.22 -10.65 -10.61
N GLY A 54 -2.52 -9.69 -10.03
CA GLY A 54 -2.68 -9.34 -8.63
C GLY A 54 -3.85 -8.40 -8.39
N ASN A 55 -4.03 -8.00 -7.14
CA ASN A 55 -5.08 -7.07 -6.74
C ASN A 55 -4.45 -5.94 -5.93
N ALA A 56 -4.43 -4.75 -6.48
CA ALA A 56 -3.80 -3.60 -5.84
C ALA A 56 -4.58 -2.31 -6.06
N SER A 57 -4.54 -1.46 -5.06
CA SER A 57 -5.10 -0.11 -5.09
C SER A 57 -4.07 0.84 -4.49
N PHE A 58 -4.26 2.13 -4.65
CA PHE A 58 -3.37 3.10 -4.01
C PHE A 58 -4.16 4.26 -3.43
N LEU A 59 -3.55 4.90 -2.43
CA LEU A 59 -4.08 6.13 -1.84
C LEU A 59 -2.93 7.11 -1.72
N VAL A 60 -3.18 8.36 -2.13
CA VAL A 60 -2.20 9.43 -2.01
C VAL A 60 -2.41 10.10 -0.67
N VAL A 61 -1.44 9.94 0.23
CA VAL A 61 -1.53 10.43 1.60
C VAL A 61 -0.18 10.99 2.02
N ASP A 62 -0.21 12.15 2.68
CA ASP A 62 0.96 12.70 3.33
C ASP A 62 0.96 12.23 4.79
N LEU A 63 1.85 11.29 5.11
CA LEU A 63 1.92 10.68 6.44
C LEU A 63 2.45 11.62 7.52
N THR A 64 2.89 12.83 7.15
CA THR A 64 3.26 13.86 8.12
C THR A 64 2.06 14.64 8.64
N LYS A 65 0.89 14.43 8.03
CA LYS A 65 -0.34 15.16 8.39
C LYS A 65 -1.34 14.21 9.04
N GLU A 66 -1.61 14.45 10.32
CA GLU A 66 -2.53 13.61 11.09
C GLU A 66 -3.93 13.47 10.48
N PRO A 67 -4.58 14.55 10.01
CA PRO A 67 -5.91 14.40 9.38
C PRO A 67 -5.91 13.46 8.18
N GLU A 68 -4.82 13.43 7.41
CA GLU A 68 -4.73 12.54 6.26
C GLU A 68 -4.56 11.07 6.69
N ILE A 69 -3.85 10.84 7.80
CA ILE A 69 -3.72 9.49 8.36
C ILE A 69 -5.08 8.98 8.82
N VAL A 70 -5.85 9.82 9.50
CA VAL A 70 -7.20 9.45 9.94
C VAL A 70 -8.07 9.09 8.74
N SER A 71 -8.04 9.91 7.70
CA SER A 71 -8.80 9.66 6.48
C SER A 71 -8.39 8.35 5.81
N LEU A 72 -7.10 8.03 5.83
CA LEU A 72 -6.59 6.78 5.30
C LEU A 72 -7.25 5.57 5.96
N PHE A 73 -7.26 5.55 7.29
CA PHE A 73 -7.85 4.41 8.01
C PHE A 73 -9.36 4.34 7.86
N MET A 74 -10.03 5.47 7.69
CA MET A 74 -11.45 5.49 7.36
C MET A 74 -11.71 4.85 5.98
N GLU A 75 -10.86 5.13 5.00
CA GLU A 75 -10.96 4.51 3.68
C GLU A 75 -10.74 2.99 3.77
N ILE A 76 -9.76 2.56 4.57
CA ILE A 76 -9.50 1.13 4.76
C ILE A 76 -10.72 0.45 5.38
N ASP A 77 -11.34 1.07 6.39
CA ASP A 77 -12.53 0.52 7.03
C ASP A 77 -13.69 0.39 6.04
N ASN A 78 -13.82 1.34 5.11
CA ASN A 78 -14.89 1.32 4.11
C ASN A 78 -14.73 0.25 3.04
N MET A 79 -13.55 -0.36 2.96
CA MET A 79 -13.31 -1.43 1.99
C MET A 79 -13.95 -2.77 2.39
N ASN A 80 -14.40 -2.88 3.64
CA ASN A 80 -15.02 -4.10 4.17
C ASN A 80 -14.15 -5.35 4.03
N GLU A 81 -12.84 -5.16 4.04
CA GLU A 81 -11.87 -6.24 3.99
C GLU A 81 -11.05 -6.24 5.27
N GLU A 82 -10.58 -7.41 5.67
CA GLU A 82 -9.78 -7.54 6.88
C GLU A 82 -8.38 -6.97 6.64
N LEU A 83 -7.90 -6.11 7.55
CA LEU A 83 -6.54 -5.60 7.51
C LEU A 83 -5.61 -6.65 8.09
N ALA A 84 -4.84 -7.32 7.23
CA ALA A 84 -3.95 -8.41 7.63
C ALA A 84 -2.70 -7.87 8.32
N PHE A 85 -2.05 -6.88 7.73
CA PHE A 85 -0.86 -6.25 8.31
C PHE A 85 -0.59 -4.90 7.69
N VAL A 86 0.25 -4.13 8.38
CA VAL A 86 0.69 -2.81 7.94
C VAL A 86 2.21 -2.80 7.94
N CYS A 87 2.80 -2.41 6.81
CA CYS A 87 4.24 -2.22 6.72
C CYS A 87 4.53 -0.75 6.46
N TYR A 88 5.52 -0.22 7.15
CA TYR A 88 5.87 1.19 7.09
C TYR A 88 7.33 1.35 6.67
N ASN A 89 7.56 2.19 5.66
CA ASN A 89 8.91 2.53 5.22
C ASN A 89 9.49 3.62 6.12
N ALA A 90 10.43 3.23 6.97
CA ALA A 90 11.11 4.13 7.90
C ALA A 90 12.54 4.37 7.41
N GLY A 91 12.67 5.18 6.34
CA GLY A 91 13.97 5.45 5.74
C GLY A 91 14.52 4.27 4.97
N ASN A 92 15.50 3.57 5.51
CA ASN A 92 16.18 2.47 4.83
C ASN A 92 15.58 1.09 5.10
N ALA A 93 14.52 1.01 5.90
CA ALA A 93 13.96 -0.27 6.30
C ALA A 93 12.44 -0.20 6.38
N PHE A 94 11.79 -1.36 6.24
CA PHE A 94 10.37 -1.49 6.51
C PHE A 94 10.14 -2.09 7.88
N ARG A 95 9.09 -1.63 8.54
CA ARG A 95 8.63 -2.16 9.81
C ARG A 95 7.17 -2.60 9.65
N CYS A 96 6.91 -3.82 9.95
CA CYS A 96 5.58 -4.39 9.84
C CYS A 96 4.99 -4.70 11.22
#